data_ce7265dc7c761577fc67282533eebbad
#
_entry.id   ce7265dc7c761577fc67282533eebbad
#
_cell.length_a   1.000
_cell.length_b   1.000
_cell.length_c   1.000
_cell.angle_alpha   90.00
_cell.angle_beta   90.00
_cell.angle_gamma   90.00
#
_symmetry.space_group_name_H-M   'P 1'
#
loop_
_entity.id
_entity.type
_entity.pdbx_description
1 polymer ?
#
loop_
_entity_poly.entity_id
_entity_poly.type
_entity_poly.pdbx_seq_one_letter_code
_entity_poly.pdbx_strand_id
1 'polypeptide(L)'
;TNKKIMVVSEKNQYTLIKLQESSFIEFEKKFAEINSNHIIVILSENYTMNEKNISFFLEAAKIQKINNKSFIVVKNGIDIDKIPELLNITPTLGEAEDILEMEAIERDLFK
;
A
#
# COMPACT_ATOMS: atom_id res chain seq x y z
N THR A 1 8.24 25.17 -2.90
CA THR A 1 7.91 24.44 -2.08
C THR A 1 6.77 23.51 -2.19
N ASN A 2 6.73 22.67 -3.03
CA ASN A 2 5.77 21.69 -3.25
C ASN A 2 5.99 20.52 -2.42
N LYS A 3 5.83 20.57 -1.18
CA LYS A 3 6.09 19.48 -0.28
C LYS A 3 5.07 18.40 -0.32
N LYS A 4 4.05 18.50 -1.15
CA LYS A 4 2.97 17.52 -1.15
C LYS A 4 3.12 16.49 -2.24
N ILE A 5 4.33 16.25 -2.67
CA ILE A 5 4.57 15.32 -3.75
C ILE A 5 4.72 13.91 -3.19
N MET A 6 3.99 12.98 -3.74
CA MET A 6 4.27 11.59 -3.48
C MET A 6 5.25 11.10 -4.53
N VAL A 7 6.10 10.15 -4.17
CA VAL A 7 7.08 9.61 -5.10
C VAL A 7 6.60 8.26 -5.58
N VAL A 8 6.51 8.10 -6.90
CA VAL A 8 6.06 6.86 -7.52
C VAL A 8 7.23 6.27 -8.32
N SER A 9 7.55 5.02 -8.04
CA SER A 9 8.63 4.34 -8.74
C SER A 9 8.13 3.00 -9.26
N GLU A 10 8.39 2.72 -10.53
CA GLU A 10 8.01 1.43 -11.09
C GLU A 10 9.13 0.44 -10.83
N LYS A 11 8.80 -0.67 -10.19
CA LYS A 11 9.73 -1.75 -9.94
C LYS A 11 9.38 -2.92 -10.86
N ASN A 12 10.21 -3.95 -10.83
CA ASN A 12 10.00 -5.10 -11.70
C ASN A 12 8.63 -5.72 -11.59
N GLN A 13 8.13 -5.85 -10.38
CA GLN A 13 6.89 -6.59 -10.13
C GLN A 13 5.82 -5.76 -9.45
N TYR A 14 6.08 -4.51 -9.15
CA TYR A 14 5.11 -3.68 -8.42
C TYR A 14 5.43 -2.21 -8.58
N THR A 15 4.46 -1.38 -8.23
CA THR A 15 4.65 0.06 -8.17
C THR A 15 4.91 0.44 -6.72
N LEU A 16 6.00 1.13 -6.47
CA LEU A 16 6.37 1.58 -5.14
C LEU A 16 5.95 3.04 -4.98
N ILE A 17 5.21 3.33 -3.93
CA ILE A 17 4.75 4.68 -3.66
C ILE A 17 5.26 5.10 -2.30
N LYS A 18 6.02 6.19 -2.25
CA LYS A 18 6.46 6.77 -0.98
C LYS A 18 5.53 7.92 -0.66
N LEU A 19 4.89 7.85 0.49
CA LEU A 19 3.80 8.74 0.84
C LEU A 19 4.07 9.48 2.13
N GLN A 20 3.89 10.80 2.10
CA GLN A 20 3.88 11.61 3.30
C GLN A 20 2.44 11.94 3.64
N GLU A 21 2.18 12.31 4.89
CA GLU A 21 0.84 12.67 5.31
C GLU A 21 0.24 13.76 4.43
N SER A 22 1.07 14.75 4.05
CA SER A 22 0.61 15.86 3.24
C SER A 22 0.28 15.47 1.80
N SER A 23 0.68 14.28 1.36
CA SER A 23 0.36 13.84 0.00
C SER A 23 -0.73 12.78 -0.06
N PHE A 24 -1.41 12.52 1.07
CA PHE A 24 -2.47 11.52 1.09
C PHE A 24 -3.59 11.87 0.11
N ILE A 25 -3.97 13.13 0.04
CA ILE A 25 -5.05 13.55 -0.85
C ILE A 25 -4.66 13.31 -2.30
N GLU A 26 -3.41 13.56 -2.64
CA GLU A 26 -2.93 13.29 -3.99
C GLU A 26 -2.99 11.80 -4.30
N PHE A 27 -2.59 10.97 -3.37
CA PHE A 27 -2.65 9.53 -3.54
C PHE A 27 -4.09 9.08 -3.76
N GLU A 28 -5.00 9.62 -2.94
CA GLU A 28 -6.41 9.30 -3.04
C GLU A 28 -6.95 9.62 -4.44
N LYS A 29 -6.59 10.80 -4.95
CA LYS A 29 -7.07 11.24 -6.26
C LYS A 29 -6.48 10.45 -7.42
N LYS A 30 -5.24 9.99 -7.26
CA LYS A 30 -4.53 9.34 -8.36
C LYS A 30 -4.59 7.82 -8.31
N PHE A 31 -5.20 7.26 -7.30
CA PHE A 31 -5.20 5.81 -7.14
C PHE A 31 -5.75 5.10 -8.36
N ALA A 32 -6.83 5.61 -8.94
CA ALA A 32 -7.45 4.97 -10.10
C ALA A 32 -6.52 4.94 -11.31
N GLU A 33 -5.54 5.83 -11.36
CA GLU A 33 -4.60 5.90 -12.48
C GLU A 33 -3.40 4.99 -12.28
N ILE A 34 -3.09 4.64 -11.02
CA ILE A 34 -1.86 3.92 -10.71
C ILE A 34 -2.10 2.52 -10.18
N ASN A 35 -3.35 2.05 -10.20
CA ASN A 35 -3.69 0.77 -9.61
C ASN A 35 -3.65 -0.41 -10.59
N SER A 36 -3.00 -0.25 -11.72
CA SER A 36 -2.95 -1.31 -12.72
C SER A 36 -1.93 -2.39 -12.38
N ASN A 37 -1.12 -2.18 -11.38
CA ASN A 37 -0.09 -3.14 -10.97
C ASN A 37 -0.22 -3.39 -9.48
N HIS A 38 0.55 -4.34 -8.96
CA HIS A 38 0.66 -4.50 -7.51
C HIS A 38 1.24 -3.23 -6.92
N ILE A 39 0.84 -2.89 -5.72
CA ILE A 39 1.26 -1.63 -5.09
C ILE A 39 1.83 -1.90 -3.70
N ILE A 40 2.98 -1.29 -3.41
CA ILE A 40 3.50 -1.21 -2.06
C ILE A 40 3.63 0.27 -1.72
N VAL A 41 3.01 0.69 -0.62
CA VAL A 41 3.05 2.07 -0.16
C VAL A 41 3.92 2.15 1.07
N ILE A 42 4.98 2.96 1.02
CA ILE A 42 5.82 3.21 2.18
C ILE A 42 5.41 4.55 2.77
N LEU A 43 4.98 4.54 4.02
CA LEU A 43 4.61 5.75 4.71
C LEU A 43 5.84 6.35 5.40
N SER A 44 5.92 7.67 5.42
CA SER A 44 7.04 8.36 6.05
C SER A 44 7.06 8.05 7.55
N GLU A 45 8.22 8.24 8.17
CA GLU A 45 8.38 7.93 9.59
C GLU A 45 7.42 8.70 10.47
N ASN A 46 7.14 9.93 10.10
CA ASN A 46 6.24 10.78 10.89
C ASN A 46 4.78 10.61 10.54
N TYR A 47 4.46 9.70 9.65
CA TYR A 47 3.08 9.53 9.18
C TYR A 47 2.21 9.04 10.33
N THR A 48 1.14 9.78 10.60
CA THR A 48 0.17 9.39 11.61
C THR A 48 -1.06 8.85 10.91
N MET A 49 -1.33 7.56 11.08
CA MET A 49 -2.50 6.95 10.48
C MET A 49 -3.74 7.34 11.28
N ASN A 50 -4.76 7.76 10.59
CA ASN A 50 -6.04 8.04 11.22
C ASN A 50 -7.09 7.16 10.55
N GLU A 51 -8.32 7.24 11.04
CA GLU A 51 -9.40 6.38 10.53
C GLU A 51 -9.67 6.60 9.06
N LYS A 52 -9.56 7.83 8.60
CA LYS A 52 -9.78 8.13 7.20
C LYS A 52 -8.74 7.46 6.33
N ASN A 53 -7.48 7.52 6.74
CA ASN A 53 -6.39 6.88 5.99
C ASN A 53 -6.58 5.37 5.97
N ILE A 54 -6.86 4.78 7.12
CA ILE A 54 -7.04 3.34 7.21
C ILE A 54 -8.20 2.90 6.33
N SER A 55 -9.28 3.65 6.36
CA SER A 55 -10.45 3.35 5.56
C SER A 55 -10.14 3.36 4.07
N PHE A 56 -9.39 4.35 3.62
CA PHE A 56 -9.04 4.42 2.21
C PHE A 56 -8.07 3.31 1.82
N PHE A 57 -7.07 3.04 2.65
CA PHE A 57 -6.13 1.96 2.36
C PHE A 57 -6.85 0.61 2.30
N LEU A 58 -7.84 0.42 3.18
CA LEU A 58 -8.61 -0.81 3.16
C LEU A 58 -9.42 -0.93 1.87
N GLU A 59 -10.03 0.18 1.42
CA GLU A 59 -10.75 0.18 0.15
C GLU A 59 -9.81 -0.13 -1.01
N ALA A 60 -8.62 0.48 -0.99
CA ALA A 60 -7.62 0.23 -2.03
C ALA A 60 -7.23 -1.25 -2.04
N ALA A 61 -7.05 -1.85 -0.86
CA ALA A 61 -6.71 -3.25 -0.76
C ALA A 61 -7.82 -4.14 -1.34
N LYS A 62 -9.07 -3.78 -1.09
CA LYS A 62 -10.20 -4.54 -1.63
C LYS A 62 -10.27 -4.46 -3.15
N ILE A 63 -10.08 -3.25 -3.68
CA ILE A 63 -10.09 -3.05 -5.12
C ILE A 63 -8.99 -3.86 -5.78
N GLN A 64 -7.79 -3.80 -5.21
CA GLN A 64 -6.65 -4.54 -5.74
C GLN A 64 -6.92 -6.04 -5.70
N LYS A 65 -7.49 -6.54 -4.61
CA LYS A 65 -7.78 -7.95 -4.47
C LYS A 65 -8.77 -8.43 -5.54
N ILE A 66 -9.81 -7.65 -5.79
CA ILE A 66 -10.78 -7.98 -6.83
C ILE A 66 -10.09 -8.09 -8.18
N ASN A 67 -9.07 -7.27 -8.42
CA ASN A 67 -8.34 -7.27 -9.68
C ASN A 67 -7.14 -8.20 -9.67
N ASN A 68 -7.02 -9.06 -8.67
CA ASN A 68 -5.92 -10.00 -8.51
C ASN A 68 -4.57 -9.30 -8.37
N LYS A 69 -4.57 -8.18 -7.67
CA LYS A 69 -3.35 -7.41 -7.40
C LYS A 69 -3.16 -7.29 -5.91
N SER A 70 -1.92 -7.14 -5.49
CA SER A 70 -1.56 -6.97 -4.09
C SER A 70 -1.51 -5.49 -3.71
N PHE A 71 -1.80 -5.19 -2.44
CA PHE A 71 -1.69 -3.85 -1.90
C PHE A 71 -1.15 -3.97 -0.48
N ILE A 72 0.04 -3.45 -0.23
CA ILE A 72 0.70 -3.61 1.05
C ILE A 72 1.22 -2.26 1.51
N VAL A 73 1.03 -1.96 2.79
CA VAL A 73 1.49 -0.70 3.38
C VAL A 73 2.68 -1.01 4.27
N VAL A 74 3.72 -0.19 4.18
CA VAL A 74 4.92 -0.33 5.01
C VAL A 74 4.95 0.82 6.01
N LYS A 75 4.94 0.49 7.28
CA LYS A 75 5.03 1.49 8.35
C LYS A 75 5.45 0.80 9.63
N ASN A 76 6.58 1.24 10.16
CA ASN A 76 7.06 0.72 11.43
C ASN A 76 6.26 1.32 12.58
N GLY A 77 6.10 0.57 13.66
CA GLY A 77 5.49 1.09 14.88
C GLY A 77 3.97 1.15 14.90
N ILE A 78 3.31 0.48 13.97
CA ILE A 78 1.86 0.45 13.94
C ILE A 78 1.34 -0.62 14.90
N ASP A 79 0.28 -0.30 15.62
CA ASP A 79 -0.39 -1.26 16.47
C ASP A 79 -1.27 -2.15 15.58
N ILE A 80 -0.79 -3.34 15.32
CA ILE A 80 -1.44 -4.28 14.41
C ILE A 80 -2.87 -4.60 14.84
N ASP A 81 -3.14 -4.60 16.14
CA ASP A 81 -4.47 -4.93 16.64
C ASP A 81 -5.52 -3.92 16.22
N LYS A 82 -5.10 -2.73 15.82
CA LYS A 82 -6.03 -1.68 15.40
C LYS A 82 -6.23 -1.64 13.89
N ILE A 83 -5.62 -2.57 13.17
CA ILE A 83 -5.67 -2.57 11.71
C ILE A 83 -6.58 -3.72 11.24
N PRO A 84 -7.50 -3.47 10.30
CA PRO A 84 -8.33 -4.55 9.76
C PRO A 84 -7.47 -5.64 9.13
N GLU A 85 -7.87 -6.88 9.32
CA GLU A 85 -7.11 -8.04 8.84
C GLU A 85 -6.84 -8.02 7.34
N LEU A 86 -7.78 -7.51 6.59
CA LEU A 86 -7.64 -7.50 5.14
C LEU A 86 -6.54 -6.56 4.66
N LEU A 87 -6.15 -5.59 5.48
CA LEU A 87 -5.12 -4.64 5.09
C LEU A 87 -3.76 -5.14 5.59
N ASN A 88 -2.87 -5.45 4.65
CA ASN A 88 -1.51 -5.88 4.98
C ASN A 88 -0.65 -4.68 5.32
N ILE A 89 -0.11 -4.65 6.53
CA ILE A 89 0.86 -3.64 6.93
C ILE A 89 2.08 -4.37 7.49
N THR A 90 3.25 -4.00 7.02
CA THR A 90 4.50 -4.59 7.50
C THR A 90 5.43 -3.48 7.98
N PRO A 91 6.37 -3.80 8.86
CA PRO A 91 7.31 -2.79 9.33
C PRO A 91 8.42 -2.46 8.33
N THR A 92 8.71 -3.34 7.38
CA THR A 92 9.80 -3.11 6.42
C THR A 92 9.38 -3.44 5.00
N LEU A 93 10.10 -2.86 4.06
CA LEU A 93 9.87 -3.13 2.65
C LEU A 93 10.18 -4.60 2.31
N GLY A 94 11.21 -5.16 2.93
CA GLY A 94 11.55 -6.57 2.66
C GLY A 94 10.40 -7.50 3.01
N GLU A 95 9.75 -7.26 4.13
CA GLU A 95 8.59 -8.07 4.50
C GLU A 95 7.41 -7.85 3.56
N ALA A 96 7.24 -6.63 3.08
CA ALA A 96 6.19 -6.35 2.11
C ALA A 96 6.43 -7.11 0.81
N GLU A 97 7.69 -7.15 0.36
CA GLU A 97 8.04 -7.90 -0.85
C GLU A 97 7.81 -9.39 -0.66
N ASP A 98 8.07 -9.90 0.54
CA ASP A 98 7.80 -11.31 0.84
C ASP A 98 6.30 -11.62 0.75
N ILE A 99 5.47 -10.72 1.26
CA ILE A 99 4.02 -10.91 1.15
C ILE A 99 3.57 -10.88 -0.30
N LEU A 100 4.12 -9.95 -1.07
CA LEU A 100 3.81 -9.85 -2.49
C LEU A 100 4.09 -11.16 -3.20
N GLU A 101 5.25 -11.76 -2.90
CA GLU A 101 5.65 -13.02 -3.50
C GLU A 101 4.75 -14.15 -3.07
N MET A 102 4.42 -14.22 -1.79
CA MET A 102 3.53 -15.25 -1.27
C MET A 102 2.15 -15.17 -1.91
N GLU A 103 1.63 -13.97 -2.06
CA GLU A 103 0.31 -13.81 -2.67
C GLU A 103 0.33 -14.19 -4.14
N ALA A 104 1.44 -13.92 -4.83
CA ALA A 104 1.57 -14.33 -6.23
C ALA A 104 1.54 -15.86 -6.36
N ILE A 105 2.22 -16.54 -5.43
CA ILE A 105 2.23 -18.00 -5.41
C ILE A 105 0.83 -18.54 -5.14
N GLU A 106 0.14 -17.93 -4.18
CA GLU A 106 -1.22 -18.37 -3.84
C GLU A 106 -2.17 -18.21 -5.03
N ARG A 107 -2.05 -17.11 -5.74
CA ARG A 107 -2.89 -16.89 -6.93
C ARG A 107 -2.65 -17.95 -7.99
N ASP A 108 -1.38 -18.36 -8.16
CA ASP A 108 -1.06 -19.40 -9.13
C ASP A 108 -1.64 -20.76 -8.74
N LEU A 109 -1.66 -21.04 -7.44
CA LEU A 109 -2.19 -22.32 -6.96
C LEU A 109 -3.68 -22.45 -7.15
N PHE A 110 -4.39 -21.34 -7.14
CA PHE A 110 -5.85 -21.37 -7.20
C PHE A 110 -6.44 -20.81 -8.50
N LYS A 111 -5.65 -20.82 -9.53
CA LYS A 111 -6.13 -20.41 -10.84
C LYS A 111 -7.12 -21.41 -11.39
#